data_74a5f81fd0854034baa1acc27379263f
#
_entry.id   74a5f81fd0854034baa1acc27379263f
#
_cell.length_a   1.000
_cell.length_b   1.000
_cell.length_c   1.000
_cell.angle_alpha   90.00
_cell.angle_beta   90.00
_cell.angle_gamma   90.00
#
_symmetry.space_group_name_H-M   'P 1'
#
loop_
_entity.id
_entity.type
_entity.pdbx_description
1 polymer ?
#
loop_
_entity_poly.entity_id
_entity_poly.type
_entity_poly.pdbx_seq_one_letter_code
_entity_poly.pdbx_strand_id
1 'polypeptide(L)'
;MYGLSRIRRRQATTRVIETFGLAPYLEQNAGDIPLGFKQRLALASAVMHNPAVLFLDEPTSGVDPLTRREFWLHINAMVEHGVTVMVTTHFLDEAEYCDRIGLVYHGHMIAQGSPDELKDAARSEDRPDPTLEDAFIDLVEHYDRQTV
;
A
#
# COMPACT_ATOMS: atom_id res chain seq x y z
N MET A 1 5.30 24.43 2.28
CA MET A 1 5.96 24.21 3.60
C MET A 1 4.87 24.24 4.65
N TYR A 2 4.64 23.13 5.38
CA TYR A 2 3.45 22.92 6.25
C TYR A 2 3.45 23.70 7.58
N GLY A 3 4.06 24.88 7.65
CA GLY A 3 3.92 25.82 8.79
C GLY A 3 4.33 25.33 10.18
N LEU A 4 5.05 24.21 10.29
CA LEU A 4 5.52 23.67 11.56
C LEU A 4 6.57 24.58 12.20
N SER A 5 6.42 24.88 13.50
CA SER A 5 7.45 25.55 14.27
C SER A 5 8.76 24.73 14.28
N ARG A 6 9.89 25.38 14.51
CA ARG A 6 11.22 24.74 14.53
C ARG A 6 11.27 23.52 15.48
N ILE A 7 10.63 23.63 16.64
CA ILE A 7 10.55 22.56 17.65
C ILE A 7 9.72 21.40 17.14
N ARG A 8 8.51 21.65 16.62
CA ARG A 8 7.61 20.63 16.08
C ARG A 8 8.24 19.89 14.90
N ARG A 9 8.94 20.62 14.01
CA ARG A 9 9.66 20.02 12.89
C ARG A 9 10.72 19.05 13.36
N ARG A 10 11.56 19.45 14.37
CA ARG A 10 12.59 18.56 14.93
C ARG A 10 11.99 17.30 15.56
N GLN A 11 10.92 17.44 16.33
CA GLN A 11 10.22 16.31 16.93
C GLN A 11 9.63 15.36 15.86
N ALA A 12 9.00 15.90 14.81
CA ALA A 12 8.47 15.11 13.71
C ALA A 12 9.59 14.37 12.96
N THR A 13 10.73 15.03 12.70
CA THR A 13 11.90 14.41 12.06
C THR A 13 12.44 13.27 12.89
N THR A 14 12.67 13.47 14.20
CA THR A 14 13.18 12.40 15.11
C THR A 14 12.22 11.20 15.09
N ARG A 15 10.92 11.44 15.24
CA ARG A 15 9.91 10.39 15.23
C ARG A 15 9.95 9.55 13.97
N VAL A 16 9.95 10.17 12.77
CA VAL A 16 9.94 9.40 11.51
C VAL A 16 11.25 8.66 11.27
N ILE A 17 12.40 9.21 11.70
CA ILE A 17 13.68 8.52 11.64
C ILE A 17 13.65 7.22 12.47
N GLU A 18 13.12 7.28 13.67
CA GLU A 18 12.98 6.13 14.57
C GLU A 18 11.97 5.12 14.03
N THR A 19 10.76 5.58 13.66
CA THR A 19 9.67 4.74 13.16
C THR A 19 10.07 3.95 11.91
N PHE A 20 10.78 4.58 10.97
CA PHE A 20 11.11 3.96 9.68
C PHE A 20 12.54 3.40 9.63
N GLY A 21 13.29 3.41 10.76
CA GLY A 21 14.62 2.83 10.83
C GLY A 21 15.66 3.53 9.95
N LEU A 22 15.55 4.85 9.77
CA LEU A 22 16.39 5.63 8.84
C LEU A 22 17.74 6.07 9.43
N ALA A 23 17.97 5.83 10.72
CA ALA A 23 19.17 6.27 11.41
C ALA A 23 20.50 5.89 10.72
N PRO A 24 20.68 4.65 10.17
CA PRO A 24 21.93 4.26 9.50
C PRO A 24 22.26 5.05 8.24
N TYR A 25 21.28 5.77 7.67
CA TYR A 25 21.39 6.41 6.36
C TYR A 25 21.38 7.95 6.41
N LEU A 26 21.40 8.55 7.62
CA LEU A 26 21.26 10.01 7.78
C LEU A 26 22.38 10.83 7.13
N GLU A 27 23.58 10.25 7.04
CA GLU A 27 24.76 10.89 6.45
C GLU A 27 24.92 10.57 4.95
N GLN A 28 24.00 9.80 4.37
CA GLN A 28 24.05 9.41 2.95
C GLN A 28 23.12 10.26 2.11
N ASN A 29 23.45 10.42 0.83
CA ASN A 29 22.53 11.01 -0.12
C ASN A 29 21.35 10.05 -0.37
N ALA A 30 20.14 10.59 -0.48
CA ALA A 30 18.94 9.79 -0.74
C ALA A 30 19.03 8.95 -2.03
N GLY A 31 19.84 9.40 -3.01
CA GLY A 31 20.12 8.66 -4.24
C GLY A 31 20.91 7.36 -4.04
N ASP A 32 21.71 7.29 -2.98
CA ASP A 32 22.72 6.23 -2.78
C ASP A 32 22.26 5.14 -1.81
N ILE A 33 21.16 5.36 -1.08
CA ILE A 33 20.61 4.36 -0.15
C ILE A 33 19.86 3.24 -0.89
N PRO A 34 19.75 2.02 -0.30
CA PRO A 34 19.02 0.91 -0.91
C PRO A 34 17.55 1.25 -1.20
N LEU A 35 16.96 0.65 -2.24
CA LEU A 35 15.62 0.96 -2.72
C LEU A 35 14.56 0.87 -1.63
N GLY A 36 14.55 -0.19 -0.82
CA GLY A 36 13.59 -0.32 0.28
C GLY A 36 13.68 0.82 1.31
N PHE A 37 14.88 1.36 1.55
CA PHE A 37 15.05 2.54 2.40
C PHE A 37 14.67 3.85 1.71
N LYS A 38 14.78 3.93 0.37
CA LYS A 38 14.22 5.06 -0.41
C LYS A 38 12.70 5.10 -0.26
N GLN A 39 12.02 3.96 -0.34
CA GLN A 39 10.57 3.86 -0.15
C GLN A 39 10.16 4.25 1.28
N ARG A 40 10.90 3.77 2.30
CA ARG A 40 10.66 4.19 3.69
C ARG A 40 10.90 5.69 3.90
N LEU A 41 11.91 6.26 3.28
CA LEU A 41 12.20 7.70 3.35
C LEU A 41 11.07 8.51 2.69
N ALA A 42 10.56 8.05 1.54
CA ALA A 42 9.44 8.68 0.85
C ALA A 42 8.18 8.67 1.74
N LEU A 43 7.85 7.50 2.32
CA LEU A 43 6.72 7.36 3.24
C LEU A 43 6.90 8.22 4.50
N ALA A 44 8.08 8.20 5.14
CA ALA A 44 8.41 9.03 6.28
C ALA A 44 8.20 10.53 5.99
N SER A 45 8.60 10.98 4.80
CA SER A 45 8.42 12.36 4.35
C SER A 45 6.94 12.71 4.16
N ALA A 46 6.15 11.77 3.60
CA ALA A 46 4.72 11.94 3.37
C ALA A 46 3.92 12.02 4.67
N VAL A 47 4.33 11.33 5.72
CA VAL A 47 3.60 11.27 7.01
C VAL A 47 4.11 12.25 8.07
N MET A 48 5.21 12.95 7.81
CA MET A 48 5.85 13.87 8.77
C MET A 48 4.90 14.94 9.32
N HIS A 49 3.93 15.37 8.52
CA HIS A 49 2.97 16.42 8.87
C HIS A 49 1.64 15.89 9.45
N ASN A 50 1.56 14.59 9.75
CA ASN A 50 0.37 13.88 10.25
C ASN A 50 -0.86 14.08 9.35
N PRO A 51 -0.83 13.58 8.09
CA PRO A 51 -1.98 13.67 7.20
C PRO A 51 -3.15 12.83 7.72
N ALA A 52 -4.38 13.28 7.46
CA ALA A 52 -5.56 12.46 7.70
C ALA A 52 -5.79 11.44 6.57
N VAL A 53 -5.29 11.74 5.36
CA VAL A 53 -5.41 10.90 4.17
C VAL A 53 -4.05 10.82 3.48
N LEU A 54 -3.67 9.62 3.05
CA LEU A 54 -2.42 9.34 2.36
C LEU A 54 -2.70 8.58 1.07
N PHE A 55 -2.09 9.00 -0.04
CA PHE A 55 -2.12 8.33 -1.33
C PHE A 55 -0.73 7.79 -1.65
N LEU A 56 -0.64 6.51 -1.95
CA LEU A 56 0.60 5.81 -2.29
C LEU A 56 0.42 5.11 -3.63
N ASP A 57 1.28 5.46 -4.58
CA ASP A 57 1.26 4.89 -5.93
C ASP A 57 2.40 3.88 -6.05
N GLU A 58 2.06 2.59 -6.17
CA GLU A 58 2.97 1.44 -6.26
C GLU A 58 4.16 1.50 -5.27
N PRO A 59 3.93 1.72 -3.98
CA PRO A 59 4.97 2.10 -3.03
C PRO A 59 6.03 1.01 -2.78
N THR A 60 5.75 -0.23 -3.16
CA THR A 60 6.62 -1.40 -2.94
C THR A 60 7.18 -1.98 -4.23
N SER A 61 6.97 -1.30 -5.36
CA SER A 61 7.46 -1.76 -6.66
C SER A 61 8.99 -1.89 -6.66
N GLY A 62 9.50 -3.06 -7.08
CA GLY A 62 10.93 -3.36 -7.12
C GLY A 62 11.58 -3.65 -5.76
N VAL A 63 10.80 -3.73 -4.69
CA VAL A 63 11.28 -4.04 -3.33
C VAL A 63 11.19 -5.54 -3.06
N ASP A 64 12.18 -6.10 -2.36
CA ASP A 64 12.18 -7.50 -1.98
C ASP A 64 11.01 -7.87 -1.04
N PRO A 65 10.59 -9.15 -0.98
CA PRO A 65 9.39 -9.55 -0.21
C PRO A 65 9.47 -9.24 1.28
N LEU A 66 10.65 -9.31 1.90
CA LEU A 66 10.81 -9.03 3.34
C LEU A 66 10.58 -7.53 3.62
N THR A 67 11.26 -6.68 2.87
CA THR A 67 11.12 -5.22 2.96
C THR A 67 9.70 -4.77 2.62
N ARG A 68 9.03 -5.43 1.64
CA ARG A 68 7.62 -5.20 1.31
C ARG A 68 6.71 -5.46 2.50
N ARG A 69 6.88 -6.61 3.16
CA ARG A 69 6.10 -6.95 4.36
C ARG A 69 6.29 -5.91 5.48
N GLU A 70 7.51 -5.47 5.73
CA GLU A 70 7.78 -4.43 6.73
C GLU A 70 7.13 -3.09 6.36
N PHE A 71 7.08 -2.75 5.07
CA PHE A 71 6.41 -1.55 4.58
C PHE A 71 4.90 -1.60 4.88
N TRP A 72 4.25 -2.74 4.64
CA TRP A 72 2.83 -2.94 4.94
C TRP A 72 2.54 -2.90 6.44
N LEU A 73 3.44 -3.36 7.29
CA LEU A 73 3.30 -3.18 8.76
C LEU A 73 3.27 -1.70 9.15
N HIS A 74 4.06 -0.84 8.50
CA HIS A 74 3.99 0.60 8.73
C HIS A 74 2.68 1.21 8.25
N ILE A 75 2.16 0.79 7.09
CA ILE A 75 0.85 1.24 6.58
C ILE A 75 -0.26 0.86 7.58
N ASN A 76 -0.33 -0.39 7.98
CA ASN A 76 -1.37 -0.89 8.89
C ASN A 76 -1.33 -0.16 10.24
N ALA A 77 -0.14 0.07 10.80
CA ALA A 77 0.00 0.85 12.02
C ALA A 77 -0.53 2.30 11.87
N MET A 78 -0.37 2.92 10.69
CA MET A 78 -0.95 4.25 10.44
C MET A 78 -2.49 4.20 10.36
N VAL A 79 -3.05 3.17 9.71
CA VAL A 79 -4.51 2.96 9.63
C VAL A 79 -5.10 2.77 11.02
N GLU A 80 -4.48 1.95 11.88
CA GLU A 80 -4.87 1.76 13.29
C GLU A 80 -4.87 3.09 14.09
N HIS A 81 -4.01 4.04 13.70
CA HIS A 81 -3.98 5.39 14.28
C HIS A 81 -4.93 6.39 13.59
N GLY A 82 -5.83 5.91 12.73
CA GLY A 82 -6.90 6.71 12.11
C GLY A 82 -6.50 7.44 10.83
N VAL A 83 -5.38 7.09 10.20
CA VAL A 83 -5.02 7.61 8.87
C VAL A 83 -5.77 6.80 7.81
N THR A 84 -6.46 7.46 6.90
CA THR A 84 -7.01 6.79 5.72
C THR A 84 -5.91 6.65 4.67
N VAL A 85 -5.61 5.43 4.25
CA VAL A 85 -4.55 5.17 3.26
C VAL A 85 -5.17 4.55 2.01
N MET A 86 -4.89 5.15 0.85
CA MET A 86 -5.20 4.59 -0.46
C MET A 86 -3.88 4.19 -1.15
N VAL A 87 -3.80 2.93 -1.55
CA VAL A 87 -2.63 2.36 -2.24
C VAL A 87 -3.04 1.88 -3.61
N THR A 88 -2.26 2.20 -4.64
CA THR A 88 -2.33 1.48 -5.92
C THR A 88 -1.23 0.41 -5.93
N THR A 89 -1.55 -0.78 -6.40
CA THR A 89 -0.60 -1.87 -6.57
C THR A 89 -1.08 -2.80 -7.69
N HIS A 90 -0.14 -3.48 -8.34
CA HIS A 90 -0.41 -4.57 -9.27
C HIS A 90 -0.15 -5.95 -8.63
N PHE A 91 0.21 -5.98 -7.34
CA PHE A 91 0.43 -7.20 -6.58
C PHE A 91 -0.83 -7.60 -5.82
N LEU A 92 -1.47 -8.69 -6.22
CA LEU A 92 -2.70 -9.16 -5.56
C LEU A 92 -2.46 -9.65 -4.12
N ASP A 93 -1.27 -10.16 -3.81
CA ASP A 93 -0.87 -10.51 -2.45
C ASP A 93 -0.79 -9.29 -1.50
N GLU A 94 -0.52 -8.09 -2.05
CA GLU A 94 -0.59 -6.84 -1.26
C GLU A 94 -2.03 -6.42 -0.97
N ALA A 95 -2.94 -6.70 -1.88
CA ALA A 95 -4.34 -6.38 -1.71
C ALA A 95 -4.98 -7.13 -0.52
N GLU A 96 -4.45 -8.29 -0.13
CA GLU A 96 -4.86 -9.03 1.07
C GLU A 96 -4.64 -8.24 2.39
N TYR A 97 -3.79 -7.21 2.39
CA TYR A 97 -3.58 -6.33 3.56
C TYR A 97 -4.58 -5.19 3.66
N CYS A 98 -5.46 -5.02 2.65
CA CYS A 98 -6.39 -3.91 2.56
C CYS A 98 -7.76 -4.27 3.13
N ASP A 99 -8.44 -3.31 3.79
CA ASP A 99 -9.84 -3.47 4.24
C ASP A 99 -10.81 -3.51 3.05
N ARG A 100 -10.48 -2.76 1.99
CA ARG A 100 -11.27 -2.67 0.75
C ARG A 100 -10.38 -2.61 -0.47
N ILE A 101 -10.80 -3.28 -1.53
CA ILE A 101 -10.13 -3.36 -2.81
C ILE A 101 -11.04 -2.83 -3.90
N GLY A 102 -10.49 -2.10 -4.85
CA GLY A 102 -11.12 -1.78 -6.12
C GLY A 102 -10.29 -2.40 -7.25
N LEU A 103 -10.88 -3.29 -8.03
CA LEU A 103 -10.25 -3.90 -9.18
C LEU A 103 -10.53 -3.08 -10.44
N VAL A 104 -9.47 -2.60 -11.08
CA VAL A 104 -9.54 -1.76 -12.28
C VAL A 104 -9.01 -2.52 -13.48
N TYR A 105 -9.82 -2.60 -14.54
CA TYR A 105 -9.47 -3.24 -15.81
C TYR A 105 -9.91 -2.38 -16.99
N HIS A 106 -9.03 -2.16 -17.95
CA HIS A 106 -9.26 -1.28 -19.11
C HIS A 106 -9.82 0.12 -18.73
N GLY A 107 -9.39 0.67 -17.58
CA GLY A 107 -9.85 1.98 -17.09
C GLY A 107 -11.22 1.96 -16.40
N HIS A 108 -11.83 0.79 -16.23
CA HIS A 108 -13.11 0.62 -15.56
C HIS A 108 -12.95 -0.08 -14.22
N MET A 109 -13.69 0.36 -13.20
CA MET A 109 -13.82 -0.36 -11.93
C MET A 109 -14.73 -1.57 -12.18
N ILE A 110 -14.15 -2.79 -12.25
CA ILE A 110 -14.89 -4.03 -12.53
C ILE A 110 -15.44 -4.70 -11.27
N ALA A 111 -14.84 -4.46 -10.13
CA ALA A 111 -15.34 -4.94 -8.84
C ALA A 111 -14.81 -4.07 -7.70
N GLN A 112 -15.52 -4.11 -6.55
CA GLN A 112 -15.12 -3.45 -5.31
C GLN A 112 -15.68 -4.22 -4.12
N GLY A 113 -14.85 -4.48 -3.10
CA GLY A 113 -15.24 -5.19 -1.89
C GLY A 113 -14.07 -5.38 -0.93
N SER A 114 -14.27 -6.10 0.16
CA SER A 114 -13.15 -6.64 0.95
C SER A 114 -12.48 -7.80 0.20
N PRO A 115 -11.24 -8.18 0.56
CA PRO A 115 -10.59 -9.37 0.00
C PRO A 115 -11.49 -10.62 0.09
N ASP A 116 -12.12 -10.84 1.23
CA ASP A 116 -12.97 -12.02 1.46
C ASP A 116 -14.26 -11.97 0.64
N GLU A 117 -14.92 -10.81 0.52
CA GLU A 117 -16.09 -10.64 -0.35
C GLU A 117 -15.78 -10.97 -1.81
N LEU A 118 -14.62 -10.54 -2.31
CA LEU A 118 -14.21 -10.80 -3.69
C LEU A 118 -13.85 -12.27 -3.92
N LYS A 119 -13.15 -12.91 -2.96
CA LYS A 119 -12.86 -14.35 -3.00
C LYS A 119 -14.14 -15.17 -2.93
N ASP A 120 -15.06 -14.86 -2.02
CA ASP A 120 -16.33 -15.56 -1.89
C ASP A 120 -17.18 -15.50 -3.15
N ALA A 121 -17.14 -14.40 -3.89
CA ALA A 121 -17.83 -14.25 -5.18
C ALA A 121 -17.29 -15.20 -6.28
N ALA A 122 -16.03 -15.63 -6.18
CA ALA A 122 -15.38 -16.57 -7.11
C ALA A 122 -15.47 -18.04 -6.63
N ARG A 123 -16.10 -18.29 -5.48
CA ARG A 123 -16.25 -19.64 -4.91
C ARG A 123 -17.21 -20.50 -5.73
N SER A 124 -16.82 -21.74 -5.98
CA SER A 124 -17.64 -22.75 -6.67
C SER A 124 -17.43 -24.12 -6.05
N GLU A 125 -18.21 -25.13 -6.48
CA GLU A 125 -18.03 -26.52 -6.06
C GLU A 125 -16.63 -27.06 -6.42
N ASP A 126 -16.09 -26.66 -7.61
CA ASP A 126 -14.77 -27.05 -8.09
C ASP A 126 -13.64 -26.23 -7.47
N ARG A 127 -13.95 -25.06 -6.90
CA ARG A 127 -13.00 -24.12 -6.27
C ARG A 127 -13.54 -23.60 -4.93
N PRO A 128 -13.45 -24.43 -3.87
CA PRO A 128 -14.04 -24.09 -2.56
C PRO A 128 -13.27 -22.99 -1.80
N ASP A 129 -12.01 -22.74 -2.13
CA ASP A 129 -11.15 -21.75 -1.48
C ASP A 129 -10.37 -20.94 -2.53
N PRO A 130 -11.03 -20.02 -3.25
CA PRO A 130 -10.39 -19.22 -4.29
C PRO A 130 -9.46 -18.16 -3.71
N THR A 131 -8.41 -17.83 -4.46
CA THR A 131 -7.51 -16.71 -4.19
C THR A 131 -8.07 -15.40 -4.77
N LEU A 132 -7.49 -14.25 -4.41
CA LEU A 132 -7.80 -12.98 -5.08
C LEU A 132 -7.42 -13.00 -6.57
N GLU A 133 -6.38 -13.76 -6.95
CA GLU A 133 -6.00 -13.94 -8.35
C GLU A 133 -7.10 -14.68 -9.12
N ASP A 134 -7.64 -15.74 -8.55
CA ASP A 134 -8.81 -16.46 -9.12
C ASP A 134 -9.99 -15.53 -9.31
N ALA A 135 -10.34 -14.75 -8.28
CA ALA A 135 -11.43 -13.79 -8.33
C ALA A 135 -11.22 -12.72 -9.43
N PHE A 136 -9.99 -12.22 -9.54
CA PHE A 136 -9.62 -11.24 -10.57
C PHE A 136 -9.77 -11.83 -11.98
N ILE A 137 -9.27 -13.05 -12.21
CA ILE A 137 -9.37 -13.73 -13.51
C ILE A 137 -10.84 -13.92 -13.90
N ASP A 138 -11.67 -14.45 -12.99
CA ASP A 138 -13.10 -14.67 -13.24
C ASP A 138 -13.81 -13.36 -13.60
N LEU A 139 -13.51 -12.26 -12.92
CA LEU A 139 -14.08 -10.92 -13.16
C LEU A 139 -13.64 -10.35 -14.50
N VAL A 140 -12.38 -10.49 -14.88
CA VAL A 140 -11.86 -10.04 -16.18
C VAL A 140 -12.53 -10.81 -17.31
N GLU A 141 -12.60 -12.16 -17.22
CA GLU A 141 -13.27 -12.98 -18.23
C GLU A 141 -14.78 -12.66 -18.36
N HIS A 142 -15.43 -12.35 -17.23
CA HIS A 142 -16.83 -11.93 -17.25
C HIS A 142 -17.00 -10.58 -17.95
N TYR A 143 -16.13 -9.61 -17.65
CA TYR A 143 -16.14 -8.28 -18.27
C TYR A 143 -15.91 -8.37 -19.79
N ASP A 144 -14.91 -9.15 -20.22
CA ASP A 144 -14.60 -9.32 -21.66
C ASP A 144 -15.77 -9.96 -22.43
N ARG A 145 -16.47 -10.93 -21.84
CA ARG A 145 -17.67 -11.55 -22.44
C ARG A 145 -18.86 -10.59 -22.59
N GLN A 146 -18.93 -9.54 -21.78
CA GLN A 146 -20.00 -8.54 -21.85
C GLN A 146 -19.69 -7.37 -22.81
N THR A 147 -18.43 -7.20 -23.16
CA THR A 147 -17.96 -6.04 -23.92
C THR A 147 -17.70 -6.37 -25.40
N VAL A 148 -17.76 -7.64 -25.78
CA VAL A 148 -17.71 -8.15 -27.16
C VAL A 148 -19.14 -8.34 -27.68
#